data_9502638586d045c8fe4421aafa3657db
#
_entry.id   9502638586d045c8fe4421aafa3657db
#
_cell.length_a   1.000
_cell.length_b   1.000
_cell.length_c   1.000
_cell.angle_alpha   90.00
_cell.angle_beta   90.00
_cell.angle_gamma   90.00
#
_symmetry.space_group_name_H-M   'P 1'
#
loop_
_entity.id
_entity.type
_entity.pdbx_description
1 polymer ?
#
loop_
_entity_poly.entity_id
_entity_poly.type
_entity_poly.pdbx_seq_one_letter_code
_entity_poly.pdbx_strand_id
1 'polypeptide(L)'
;MTLFELFKAELKALFTNPVVVLTVFGGVGFXXXXXXXXXXFYSFLYPLPYAKQIPREQTVSVVNLDQSQASFQLERMVDATPQVKIVQRDHTIADAKQAFLDKKVAGILVIPEHFYKDLLLGKSPTLAYAGDASYFLVYGTIVEGLAQAGGTLAAQTKVSRLVIEGEPMAFAAQHFSPTSANLKPTFNPRMGYVDYVVPAVFXXXXXXXXXXXXXXXXXXXXXXXXXXXXXXXXXXXXXXXXESLLPNCY
;
A
#
# COMPACT_ATOMS: atom_id res chain seq x y z
N MET A 1 -41.09 -37.65 15.62
CA MET A 1 -39.61 -37.43 15.50
C MET A 1 -39.33 -36.03 16.03
N THR A 2 -38.49 -35.92 17.05
CA THR A 2 -38.14 -34.64 17.61
C THR A 2 -37.20 -33.87 16.65
N LEU A 3 -37.15 -32.54 16.81
CA LEU A 3 -36.22 -31.71 16.03
C LEU A 3 -34.78 -32.19 16.16
N PHE A 4 -34.42 -32.67 17.35
CA PHE A 4 -33.07 -33.19 17.64
C PHE A 4 -32.83 -34.52 16.90
N GLU A 5 -33.79 -35.40 16.84
CA GLU A 5 -33.68 -36.66 16.10
C GLU A 5 -33.55 -36.39 14.59
N LEU A 6 -34.29 -35.44 14.07
CA LEU A 6 -34.20 -35.02 12.67
C LEU A 6 -32.81 -34.46 12.36
N PHE A 7 -32.33 -33.58 13.21
CA PHE A 7 -30.96 -32.99 13.09
C PHE A 7 -29.90 -34.08 13.06
N LYS A 8 -30.00 -35.04 14.00
CA LYS A 8 -29.01 -36.14 14.12
C LYS A 8 -29.04 -37.05 12.88
N ALA A 9 -30.24 -37.33 12.34
CA ALA A 9 -30.43 -38.14 11.15
C ALA A 9 -29.82 -37.41 9.92
N GLU A 10 -30.10 -36.13 9.78
CA GLU A 10 -29.57 -35.30 8.68
C GLU A 10 -28.03 -35.21 8.74
N LEU A 11 -27.50 -34.98 9.94
CA LEU A 11 -26.04 -34.93 10.15
C LEU A 11 -25.38 -36.24 9.79
N LYS A 12 -25.97 -37.36 10.21
CA LYS A 12 -25.48 -38.69 9.87
C LYS A 12 -25.52 -38.94 8.36
N ALA A 13 -26.65 -38.57 7.70
CA ALA A 13 -26.77 -38.70 6.25
C ALA A 13 -25.71 -37.90 5.50
N LEU A 14 -25.43 -36.70 5.99
CA LEU A 14 -24.41 -35.82 5.40
C LEU A 14 -23.01 -36.45 5.44
N PHE A 15 -22.65 -37.02 6.58
CA PHE A 15 -21.34 -37.68 6.74
C PHE A 15 -21.24 -39.06 6.15
N THR A 16 -22.39 -39.72 5.88
CA THR A 16 -22.40 -41.09 5.33
C THR A 16 -22.32 -41.07 3.79
N ASN A 17 -22.78 -40.01 3.14
CA ASN A 17 -22.76 -39.91 1.68
C ASN A 17 -21.38 -39.44 1.19
N PRO A 18 -20.62 -40.34 0.50
CA PRO A 18 -19.25 -39.99 0.06
C PRO A 18 -19.23 -38.84 -0.94
N VAL A 19 -20.26 -38.67 -1.75
CA VAL A 19 -20.33 -37.54 -2.71
C VAL A 19 -20.49 -36.22 -1.97
N VAL A 20 -21.38 -36.18 -0.95
CA VAL A 20 -21.58 -35.01 -0.13
C VAL A 20 -20.32 -34.63 0.64
N VAL A 21 -19.69 -35.65 1.27
CA VAL A 21 -18.43 -35.47 2.02
C VAL A 21 -17.34 -34.92 1.10
N LEU A 22 -17.19 -35.52 -0.09
CA LEU A 22 -16.16 -35.08 -1.06
C LEU A 22 -16.45 -33.66 -1.56
N THR A 23 -17.72 -33.32 -1.82
CA THR A 23 -18.09 -31.99 -2.32
C THR A 23 -17.89 -30.92 -1.24
N VAL A 24 -18.37 -31.17 -0.02
CA VAL A 24 -18.30 -30.20 1.07
C VAL A 24 -16.86 -30.02 1.55
N PHE A 25 -16.23 -31.14 1.95
CA PHE A 25 -14.86 -31.06 2.54
C PHE A 25 -13.78 -30.92 1.46
N GLY A 26 -13.93 -31.61 0.34
CA GLY A 26 -12.98 -31.53 -0.78
C GLY A 26 -13.02 -30.17 -1.45
N GLY A 27 -14.23 -29.64 -1.68
CA GLY A 27 -14.41 -28.32 -2.28
C GLY A 27 -13.83 -27.21 -1.41
N VAL A 28 -14.12 -27.27 -0.12
CA VAL A 28 -13.58 -26.30 0.85
C VAL A 28 -12.05 -26.43 0.96
N GLY A 29 -11.57 -27.69 0.98
CA GLY A 29 -10.14 -27.98 0.99
C GLY A 29 -9.41 -27.42 -0.23
N PHE A 30 -10.02 -27.67 -1.35
CA PHE A 30 -9.45 -27.13 -2.60
C PHE A 30 -9.39 -25.58 -2.61
N UNK A 31 -10.33 -25.13 -2.15
CA UNK A 31 -10.38 -23.70 -2.11
C UNK A 31 -9.40 -23.11 -1.13
N UNK A 32 -9.10 -23.78 -0.29
CA UNK A 32 -8.16 -23.40 0.67
C UNK A 32 -6.78 -23.55 0.17
N UNK A 33 -6.63 -24.48 -0.59
CA UNK A 33 -5.41 -24.78 -1.23
C UNK A 33 -5.08 -23.78 -2.30
N UNK A 34 -5.94 -23.40 -2.90
CA UNK A 34 -5.86 -22.43 -3.92
C UNK A 34 -5.62 -21.06 -3.36
N UNK A 35 -6.16 -20.81 -2.40
CA UNK A 35 -5.97 -19.61 -1.77
C UNK A 35 -4.67 -19.49 -1.04
N UNK A 36 -4.22 -20.52 -0.64
CA UNK A 36 -2.95 -20.66 -0.01
C UNK A 36 -1.84 -20.65 -1.04
N UNK A 37 -2.10 -21.11 -2.01
CA UNK A 37 -1.22 -21.08 -3.12
C UNK A 37 -1.10 -19.72 -3.70
N UNK A 38 -2.07 -19.09 -3.72
CA UNK A 38 -2.12 -17.78 -4.21
C UNK A 38 -1.49 -16.78 -3.28
N UNK A 39 -1.67 -17.04 -2.18
CA UNK A 39 -1.10 -16.24 -1.24
C UNK A 39 0.35 -16.35 -1.10
N UNK A 40 0.77 -17.43 -1.24
CA UNK A 40 2.15 -17.79 -1.29
C UNK A 40 2.83 -17.28 -2.53
N PHE A 41 2.39 -17.30 -3.62
CA PHE A 41 2.91 -16.78 -4.87
C PHE A 41 2.88 -15.24 -4.86
N TYR A 42 1.77 -14.68 -4.44
CA TYR A 42 1.60 -13.22 -4.38
C TYR A 42 2.57 -12.58 -3.39
N SER A 43 2.77 -13.24 -2.25
CA SER A 43 3.74 -12.75 -1.25
C SER A 43 5.17 -12.72 -1.79
N PHE A 44 5.45 -13.59 -2.72
CA PHE A 44 6.74 -13.64 -3.38
C PHE A 44 6.84 -12.59 -4.50
N LEU A 45 5.82 -12.54 -5.35
CA LEU A 45 5.81 -11.68 -6.53
C LEU A 45 5.64 -10.19 -6.17
N TYR A 46 4.76 -9.91 -5.21
CA TYR A 46 4.40 -8.53 -4.86
C TYR A 46 5.57 -7.72 -4.29
N PRO A 47 6.41 -8.26 -3.40
CA PRO A 47 7.56 -7.50 -2.89
C PRO A 47 8.69 -7.28 -3.89
N LEU A 48 8.75 -8.04 -5.00
CA LEU A 48 9.87 -7.95 -5.95
C LEU A 48 10.10 -6.53 -6.47
N PRO A 49 9.08 -5.78 -6.92
CA PRO A 49 9.30 -4.40 -7.37
C PRO A 49 9.77 -3.47 -6.26
N TYR A 50 9.51 -3.83 -5.00
CA TYR A 50 9.85 -3.02 -3.82
C TYR A 50 11.02 -3.61 -3.03
N ALA A 51 11.85 -4.46 -3.66
CA ALA A 51 12.93 -5.18 -2.99
C ALA A 51 13.93 -4.24 -2.30
N LYS A 52 14.07 -3.01 -2.81
CA LYS A 52 14.92 -1.99 -2.20
C LYS A 52 14.22 -1.23 -1.06
N GLN A 53 13.00 -1.62 -0.69
CA GLN A 53 12.23 -1.07 0.43
C GLN A 53 11.75 0.37 0.19
N ILE A 54 12.69 1.29 -0.01
CA ILE A 54 12.44 2.73 -0.18
C ILE A 54 13.06 3.14 -1.52
N PRO A 55 12.32 3.85 -2.38
CA PRO A 55 12.92 4.40 -3.59
C PRO A 55 14.08 5.32 -3.25
N ARG A 56 15.18 5.19 -3.97
CA ARG A 56 16.39 5.99 -3.76
C ARG A 56 16.87 6.54 -5.08
N GLU A 57 17.66 7.61 -5.01
CA GLU A 57 18.32 8.22 -6.17
C GLU A 57 17.32 8.54 -7.28
N GLN A 58 16.16 9.11 -6.90
CA GLN A 58 15.16 9.49 -7.89
C GLN A 58 15.67 10.67 -8.71
N THR A 59 15.63 10.55 -10.02
CA THR A 59 16.23 11.52 -10.94
C THR A 59 15.42 12.82 -10.98
N VAL A 60 16.11 13.95 -10.78
CA VAL A 60 15.46 15.27 -10.78
C VAL A 60 16.27 16.23 -11.65
N SER A 61 15.56 17.07 -12.42
CA SER A 61 16.14 18.23 -13.06
C SER A 61 15.98 19.44 -12.16
N VAL A 62 17.00 20.30 -12.09
CA VAL A 62 16.95 21.52 -11.30
C VAL A 62 16.98 22.73 -12.24
N VAL A 63 16.07 23.67 -12.02
CA VAL A 63 16.06 25.00 -12.66
C VAL A 63 16.35 26.01 -11.56
N ASN A 64 17.58 26.52 -11.53
CA ASN A 64 18.05 27.46 -10.50
C ASN A 64 18.02 28.87 -11.09
N LEU A 65 16.98 29.64 -10.73
CA LEU A 65 16.81 31.00 -11.23
C LEU A 65 17.58 32.04 -10.39
N ASP A 66 18.01 31.65 -9.18
CA ASP A 66 18.70 32.55 -8.24
C ASP A 66 20.23 32.58 -8.46
N GLN A 67 20.80 31.44 -8.76
CA GLN A 67 22.25 31.24 -9.04
C GLN A 67 23.17 31.83 -7.97
N SER A 68 22.72 31.84 -6.72
CA SER A 68 23.49 32.33 -5.58
C SER A 68 24.26 31.19 -4.91
N GLN A 69 25.16 31.56 -4.02
CA GLN A 69 25.89 30.58 -3.20
C GLN A 69 24.93 29.70 -2.40
N ALA A 70 23.85 30.29 -1.84
CA ALA A 70 22.86 29.55 -1.05
C ALA A 70 22.05 28.59 -1.92
N SER A 71 21.68 29.00 -3.14
CA SER A 71 20.92 28.11 -4.04
C SER A 71 21.79 26.94 -4.50
N PHE A 72 23.08 27.16 -4.77
CA PHE A 72 24.01 26.07 -5.09
C PHE A 72 24.28 25.16 -3.88
N GLN A 73 24.28 25.72 -2.67
CA GLN A 73 24.35 24.92 -1.45
C GLN A 73 23.14 24.02 -1.31
N LEU A 74 21.93 24.56 -1.55
CA LEU A 74 20.70 23.80 -1.54
C LEU A 74 20.77 22.63 -2.55
N GLU A 75 21.23 22.88 -3.78
CA GLU A 75 21.40 21.83 -4.79
C GLU A 75 22.29 20.70 -4.27
N ARG A 76 23.44 21.05 -3.70
CA ARG A 76 24.37 20.05 -3.15
C ARG A 76 23.74 19.26 -2.01
N MET A 77 22.95 19.92 -1.15
CA MET A 77 22.27 19.26 -0.04
C MET A 77 21.19 18.31 -0.55
N VAL A 78 20.42 18.72 -1.58
CA VAL A 78 19.42 17.88 -2.22
C VAL A 78 20.08 16.65 -2.85
N ASP A 79 21.16 16.86 -3.60
CA ASP A 79 21.88 15.77 -4.28
C ASP A 79 22.55 14.80 -3.30
N ALA A 80 22.84 15.29 -2.08
CA ALA A 80 23.43 14.46 -1.02
C ALA A 80 22.39 13.63 -0.27
N THR A 81 21.09 13.87 -0.49
CA THR A 81 20.06 13.04 0.14
C THR A 81 19.99 11.67 -0.55
N PRO A 82 19.70 10.60 0.20
CA PRO A 82 19.59 9.29 -0.44
C PRO A 82 18.34 9.16 -1.33
N GLN A 83 17.39 10.09 -1.22
CA GLN A 83 16.13 10.06 -1.95
C GLN A 83 16.26 10.62 -3.37
N VAL A 84 17.11 11.64 -3.58
CA VAL A 84 17.13 12.44 -4.81
C VAL A 84 18.52 12.39 -5.44
N LYS A 85 18.54 12.38 -6.78
CA LYS A 85 19.77 12.50 -7.56
C LYS A 85 19.55 13.54 -8.64
N ILE A 86 20.34 14.61 -8.63
CA ILE A 86 20.26 15.67 -9.63
C ILE A 86 21.03 15.19 -10.86
N VAL A 87 20.32 14.85 -11.93
CA VAL A 87 20.94 14.35 -13.18
C VAL A 87 21.06 15.44 -14.25
N GLN A 88 20.29 16.52 -14.10
CA GLN A 88 20.25 17.56 -15.11
C GLN A 88 20.03 18.92 -14.45
N ARG A 89 20.69 19.93 -15.01
CA ARG A 89 20.49 21.33 -14.63
C ARG A 89 20.07 22.07 -15.88
N ASP A 90 18.87 22.61 -15.85
CA ASP A 90 18.29 23.31 -16.98
C ASP A 90 18.24 24.81 -16.71
N HIS A 91 18.40 25.58 -17.75
CA HIS A 91 18.35 27.05 -17.63
C HIS A 91 16.92 27.56 -17.65
N THR A 92 15.99 26.80 -18.26
CA THR A 92 14.59 27.23 -18.34
C THR A 92 13.66 26.13 -17.84
N ILE A 93 12.50 26.54 -17.38
CA ILE A 93 11.43 25.61 -16.96
C ILE A 93 10.94 24.79 -18.18
N ALA A 94 11.01 25.40 -19.38
CA ALA A 94 10.57 24.72 -20.62
C ALA A 94 11.46 23.52 -20.93
N ASP A 95 12.79 23.66 -20.80
CA ASP A 95 13.75 22.58 -21.04
C ASP A 95 13.55 21.45 -20.03
N ALA A 96 13.40 21.80 -18.74
CA ALA A 96 13.16 20.83 -17.68
C ALA A 96 11.83 20.08 -17.91
N LYS A 97 10.79 20.80 -18.35
CA LYS A 97 9.50 20.21 -18.69
C LYS A 97 9.65 19.20 -19.85
N GLN A 98 10.44 19.55 -20.86
CA GLN A 98 10.68 18.63 -21.96
C GLN A 98 11.42 17.38 -21.49
N ALA A 99 12.44 17.53 -20.64
CA ALA A 99 13.16 16.39 -20.04
C ALA A 99 12.22 15.48 -19.22
N PHE A 100 11.27 16.08 -18.51
CA PHE A 100 10.26 15.33 -17.75
C PHE A 100 9.32 14.57 -18.69
N LEU A 101 8.83 15.21 -19.77
CA LEU A 101 7.95 14.57 -20.75
C LEU A 101 8.67 13.43 -21.48
N ASP A 102 9.98 13.60 -21.73
CA ASP A 102 10.83 12.57 -22.35
C ASP A 102 11.16 11.43 -21.37
N LYS A 103 10.67 11.51 -20.11
CA LYS A 103 10.91 10.52 -19.04
C LYS A 103 12.40 10.37 -18.68
N LYS A 104 13.19 11.42 -18.91
CA LYS A 104 14.60 11.44 -18.50
C LYS A 104 14.74 11.72 -17.01
N VAL A 105 13.77 12.45 -16.45
CA VAL A 105 13.74 12.80 -15.03
C VAL A 105 12.35 12.47 -14.43
N ALA A 106 12.33 12.17 -13.15
CA ALA A 106 11.09 11.85 -12.41
C ALA A 106 10.43 13.12 -11.85
N GLY A 107 11.17 14.23 -11.80
CA GLY A 107 10.62 15.49 -11.30
C GLY A 107 11.51 16.68 -11.63
N ILE A 108 10.96 17.86 -11.39
CA ILE A 108 11.61 19.15 -11.65
C ILE A 108 11.59 19.96 -10.37
N LEU A 109 12.73 20.42 -9.92
CA LEU A 109 12.86 21.36 -8.79
C LEU A 109 13.16 22.73 -9.36
N VAL A 110 12.37 23.74 -8.98
CA VAL A 110 12.60 25.13 -9.36
C VAL A 110 12.96 25.93 -8.11
N ILE A 111 14.14 26.53 -8.12
CA ILE A 111 14.60 27.46 -7.09
C ILE A 111 14.27 28.86 -7.60
N PRO A 112 13.42 29.64 -6.89
CA PRO A 112 12.94 30.93 -7.40
C PRO A 112 14.02 32.01 -7.41
N GLU A 113 13.79 33.04 -8.21
CA GLU A 113 14.62 34.25 -8.19
C GLU A 113 14.58 34.87 -6.79
N HIS A 114 15.70 35.47 -6.40
CA HIS A 114 15.85 36.16 -5.11
C HIS A 114 15.77 35.21 -3.90
N PHE A 115 15.98 33.90 -4.12
CA PHE A 115 15.94 32.87 -3.06
C PHE A 115 16.85 33.26 -1.88
N TYR A 116 18.11 33.62 -2.16
CA TYR A 116 19.07 33.97 -1.12
C TYR A 116 18.70 35.28 -0.42
N LYS A 117 18.29 36.27 -1.20
CA LYS A 117 17.84 37.57 -0.66
C LYS A 117 16.71 37.39 0.35
N ASP A 118 15.71 36.60 -0.03
CA ASP A 118 14.55 36.36 0.84
C ASP A 118 14.93 35.57 2.10
N LEU A 119 15.86 34.62 1.98
CA LEU A 119 16.40 33.91 3.16
C LEU A 119 17.06 34.87 4.14
N LEU A 120 17.89 35.80 3.62
CA LEU A 120 18.60 36.78 4.46
C LEU A 120 17.61 37.74 5.17
N LEU A 121 16.52 38.09 4.50
CA LEU A 121 15.48 38.92 5.06
C LEU A 121 14.55 38.20 6.04
N GLY A 122 14.79 36.90 6.29
CA GLY A 122 13.96 36.10 7.18
C GLY A 122 12.63 35.68 6.58
N LYS A 123 12.47 35.88 5.28
CA LYS A 123 11.29 35.38 4.55
C LYS A 123 11.44 33.89 4.28
N SER A 124 10.34 33.24 3.91
CA SER A 124 10.32 31.81 3.60
C SER A 124 10.13 31.64 2.08
N PRO A 125 11.22 31.66 1.30
CA PRO A 125 11.07 31.46 -0.14
C PRO A 125 10.52 30.08 -0.44
N THR A 126 9.61 30.01 -1.40
CA THR A 126 8.90 28.78 -1.75
C THR A 126 9.65 28.05 -2.87
N LEU A 127 10.16 26.87 -2.57
CA LEU A 127 10.68 25.96 -3.60
C LEU A 127 9.49 25.33 -4.32
N ALA A 128 9.54 25.31 -5.64
CA ALA A 128 8.49 24.67 -6.44
C ALA A 128 8.99 23.32 -6.92
N TYR A 129 8.16 22.30 -6.75
CA TYR A 129 8.45 20.96 -7.23
C TYR A 129 7.30 20.46 -8.09
N ALA A 130 7.61 19.93 -9.27
CA ALA A 130 6.66 19.29 -10.18
C ALA A 130 7.12 17.87 -10.48
N GLY A 131 6.22 16.91 -10.36
CA GLY A 131 6.50 15.49 -10.63
C GLY A 131 5.23 14.71 -10.89
N ASP A 132 5.36 13.48 -11.35
CA ASP A 132 4.22 12.62 -11.64
C ASP A 132 3.72 11.98 -10.35
N ALA A 133 2.63 12.53 -9.81
CA ALA A 133 2.00 12.04 -8.59
C ALA A 133 1.29 10.69 -8.77
N SER A 134 1.14 10.19 -10.03
CA SER A 134 0.62 8.84 -10.27
C SER A 134 1.57 7.79 -9.67
N TYR A 135 2.86 8.09 -9.61
CA TYR A 135 3.85 7.25 -8.94
C TYR A 135 4.05 7.76 -7.52
N PHE A 136 3.04 7.55 -6.69
CA PHE A 136 2.92 8.10 -5.34
C PHE A 136 4.20 7.91 -4.50
N LEU A 137 4.81 6.72 -4.54
CA LEU A 137 6.02 6.43 -3.76
C LEU A 137 7.21 7.28 -4.23
N VAL A 138 7.40 7.40 -5.54
CA VAL A 138 8.49 8.20 -6.13
C VAL A 138 8.29 9.68 -5.78
N TYR A 139 7.06 10.18 -6.02
CA TYR A 139 6.72 11.58 -5.72
C TYR A 139 6.97 11.90 -4.24
N GLY A 140 6.46 11.06 -3.33
CA GLY A 140 6.61 11.26 -1.89
C GLY A 140 8.07 11.23 -1.44
N THR A 141 8.85 10.32 -2.01
CA THR A 141 10.29 10.19 -1.68
C THR A 141 11.05 11.46 -2.07
N ILE A 142 10.78 12.00 -3.27
CA ILE A 142 11.44 13.23 -3.73
C ILE A 142 11.05 14.41 -2.81
N VAL A 143 9.74 14.56 -2.53
CA VAL A 143 9.24 15.63 -1.65
C VAL A 143 9.93 15.56 -0.28
N GLU A 144 10.07 14.36 0.27
CA GLU A 144 10.74 14.15 1.56
C GLU A 144 12.20 14.63 1.51
N GLY A 145 12.94 14.23 0.47
CA GLY A 145 14.34 14.66 0.31
C GLY A 145 14.48 16.17 0.18
N LEU A 146 13.59 16.78 -0.62
CA LEU A 146 13.58 18.25 -0.80
C LEU A 146 13.25 18.97 0.52
N ALA A 147 12.27 18.46 1.29
CA ALA A 147 11.88 19.03 2.57
C ALA A 147 13.02 18.95 3.59
N GLN A 148 13.74 17.84 3.62
CA GLN A 148 14.90 17.65 4.51
C GLN A 148 16.02 18.66 4.18
N ALA A 149 16.37 18.77 2.90
CA ALA A 149 17.42 19.69 2.45
C ALA A 149 17.02 21.15 2.70
N GLY A 150 15.82 21.52 2.30
CA GLY A 150 15.30 22.89 2.49
C GLY A 150 15.20 23.27 3.96
N GLY A 151 14.69 22.35 4.78
CA GLY A 151 14.60 22.57 6.23
C GLY A 151 15.97 22.77 6.88
N THR A 152 16.95 21.97 6.48
CA THR A 152 18.32 22.09 7.00
C THR A 152 18.97 23.42 6.61
N LEU A 153 18.80 23.85 5.35
CA LEU A 153 19.34 25.13 4.89
C LEU A 153 18.66 26.30 5.63
N ALA A 154 17.34 26.25 5.78
CA ALA A 154 16.57 27.28 6.52
C ALA A 154 17.08 27.37 7.97
N ALA A 155 17.33 26.22 8.56
CA ALA A 155 17.91 26.07 9.89
C ALA A 155 19.24 26.80 10.01
N GLN A 156 20.18 26.46 9.13
CA GLN A 156 21.52 27.01 9.12
C GLN A 156 21.47 28.54 8.96
N THR A 157 20.61 29.03 8.07
CA THR A 157 20.45 30.46 7.82
C THR A 157 19.91 31.18 9.06
N LYS A 158 18.91 30.61 9.73
CA LYS A 158 18.33 31.18 10.95
C LYS A 158 19.36 31.26 12.07
N VAL A 159 20.12 30.19 12.29
CA VAL A 159 21.17 30.16 13.31
C VAL A 159 22.25 31.21 12.99
N SER A 160 22.69 31.25 11.73
CA SER A 160 23.70 32.24 11.30
C SER A 160 23.23 33.68 11.54
N ARG A 161 21.96 33.97 11.27
CA ARG A 161 21.38 35.28 11.49
C ARG A 161 21.37 35.64 12.98
N LEU A 162 20.94 34.73 13.85
CA LEU A 162 20.90 34.96 15.30
C LEU A 162 22.32 35.22 15.85
N VAL A 163 23.32 34.51 15.35
CA VAL A 163 24.71 34.73 15.75
C VAL A 163 25.18 36.11 15.31
N ILE A 164 24.85 36.54 14.09
CA ILE A 164 25.18 37.90 13.59
C ILE A 164 24.50 38.96 14.43
N GLU A 165 23.28 38.68 14.93
CA GLU A 165 22.53 39.61 15.81
C GLU A 165 23.12 39.63 17.23
N GLY A 166 24.16 38.81 17.52
CA GLY A 166 24.88 38.83 18.79
C GLY A 166 24.53 37.70 19.74
N GLU A 167 23.69 36.76 19.33
CA GLU A 167 23.34 35.63 20.19
C GLU A 167 24.47 34.60 20.23
N PRO A 168 24.79 34.03 21.40
CA PRO A 168 25.77 32.95 21.47
C PRO A 168 25.36 31.76 20.60
N MET A 169 26.32 31.16 19.92
CA MET A 169 26.08 30.04 19.00
C MET A 169 25.28 28.89 19.65
N ALA A 170 25.60 28.57 20.91
CA ALA A 170 24.92 27.51 21.63
C ALA A 170 23.43 27.85 21.86
N PHE A 171 23.14 29.10 22.16
CA PHE A 171 21.77 29.59 22.37
C PHE A 171 21.00 29.63 21.06
N ALA A 172 21.61 30.15 19.99
CA ALA A 172 21.02 30.21 18.66
C ALA A 172 20.65 28.80 18.15
N ALA A 173 21.54 27.83 18.38
CA ALA A 173 21.32 26.44 17.98
C ALA A 173 20.17 25.79 18.75
N GLN A 174 20.02 26.12 20.03
CA GLN A 174 18.89 25.62 20.85
C GLN A 174 17.56 26.23 20.46
N HIS A 175 17.55 27.52 20.17
CA HIS A 175 16.32 28.25 19.79
C HIS A 175 15.82 27.90 18.41
N PHE A 176 16.68 27.31 17.59
CA PHE A 176 16.30 26.86 16.26
C PHE A 176 15.27 25.71 16.33
N SER A 177 15.46 24.78 17.26
CA SER A 177 14.56 23.64 17.41
C SER A 177 14.18 23.46 18.87
N PRO A 178 13.15 24.20 19.36
CA PRO A 178 12.75 24.12 20.77
C PRO A 178 12.19 22.75 21.18
N THR A 179 11.78 21.95 20.21
CA THR A 179 11.32 20.58 20.45
C THR A 179 12.04 19.60 19.53
N SER A 180 12.52 18.51 20.11
CA SER A 180 13.08 17.40 19.31
C SER A 180 12.11 16.23 19.37
N ALA A 181 11.68 15.77 18.20
CA ALA A 181 10.82 14.59 18.11
C ALA A 181 11.69 13.34 18.12
N ASN A 182 11.56 12.53 19.19
CA ASN A 182 12.22 11.24 19.27
C ASN A 182 11.27 10.18 18.71
N LEU A 183 11.26 10.06 17.40
CA LEU A 183 10.38 9.12 16.70
C LEU A 183 11.07 7.76 16.61
N LYS A 184 10.50 6.78 17.33
CA LYS A 184 11.01 5.40 17.30
C LYS A 184 9.93 4.48 16.75
N PRO A 185 9.93 4.21 15.44
CA PRO A 185 8.97 3.24 14.88
C PRO A 185 9.20 1.88 15.52
N THR A 186 8.17 1.33 16.16
CA THR A 186 8.28 0.10 16.95
C THR A 186 8.12 -1.15 16.10
N PHE A 187 7.15 -1.15 15.20
CA PHE A 187 6.79 -2.35 14.43
C PHE A 187 7.38 -2.39 13.02
N ASN A 188 7.83 -1.24 12.51
CA ASN A 188 8.48 -1.15 11.21
C ASN A 188 9.65 -0.18 11.35
N PRO A 189 10.74 -0.60 12.02
CA PRO A 189 11.85 0.31 12.33
C PRO A 189 12.59 0.81 11.09
N ARG A 190 12.51 0.09 9.98
CA ARG A 190 13.11 0.52 8.71
C ARG A 190 12.19 1.43 7.89
N MET A 191 10.93 1.58 8.35
CA MET A 191 9.87 2.30 7.63
C MET A 191 9.75 1.81 6.18
N GLY A 192 10.04 0.52 5.98
CA GLY A 192 10.03 -0.11 4.67
C GLY A 192 8.61 -0.42 4.20
N TYR A 193 8.39 -0.23 2.90
CA TYR A 193 7.09 -0.51 2.27
C TYR A 193 6.76 -2.01 2.38
N VAL A 194 7.74 -2.87 2.14
CA VAL A 194 7.56 -4.33 2.17
C VAL A 194 7.16 -4.79 3.58
N ASP A 195 7.82 -4.26 4.61
CA ASP A 195 7.56 -4.62 6.01
C ASP A 195 6.14 -4.25 6.46
N TYR A 196 5.53 -3.26 5.81
CA TYR A 196 4.15 -2.82 6.05
C TYR A 196 3.15 -3.58 5.15
N VAL A 197 3.42 -3.65 3.85
CA VAL A 197 2.45 -4.12 2.84
C VAL A 197 2.30 -5.65 2.86
N VAL A 198 3.39 -6.40 3.06
CA VAL A 198 3.32 -7.87 3.04
C VAL A 198 2.41 -8.39 4.16
N PRO A 199 2.55 -7.95 5.43
CA PRO A 199 1.58 -8.35 6.46
C PRO A 199 0.16 -7.91 6.13
N ALA A 200 -0.02 -6.71 5.59
CA ALA A 200 -1.33 -6.18 5.20
C ALA A 200 -1.98 -7.05 4.11
N VAL A 201 -1.21 -7.46 3.12
CA VAL A 201 -1.67 -8.32 2.02
C VAL A 201 -2.04 -9.71 2.56
N PHE A 202 -1.27 -10.27 3.43
CA PHE A 202 -1.61 -11.54 4.10
C PHE A 202 -2.92 -11.45 4.85
N UNK A 203 -3.12 -10.57 5.46
CA UNK A 203 -4.30 -10.35 6.18
C UNK A 203 -5.50 -10.21 5.28
N UNK A 204 -5.30 -9.77 4.20
CA UNK A 204 -6.33 -9.56 3.22
C UNK A 204 -6.60 -10.88 2.53
N UNK A 205 -5.63 -11.53 2.28
CA UNK A 205 -5.77 -12.78 1.63
C UNK A 205 -6.40 -13.82 2.54
N UNK A 206 -6.12 -13.70 3.65
CA UNK A 206 -6.67 -14.58 4.61
C UNK A 206 -8.13 -14.28 4.82
N UNK A 207 -8.38 -13.20 4.78
CA UNK A 207 -9.75 -12.79 4.87
C UNK A 207 -10.53 -13.16 3.64
N UNK A 208 -9.98 -13.09 2.67
CA UNK A 208 -10.57 -13.42 1.42
C UNK A 208 -10.76 -14.93 1.32
N UNK A 209 -9.87 -15.53 1.71
CA UNK A 209 -9.99 -16.94 1.72
C UNK A 209 -11.02 -17.45 2.68
N UNK A 210 -11.08 -16.80 3.67
CA UNK A 210 -12.07 -17.13 4.61
C UNK A 210 -13.44 -16.82 4.10
N UNK A 211 -13.53 -15.94 3.49
CA UNK A 211 -14.77 -15.55 2.88
C UNK A 211 -15.13 -16.50 1.77
N UNK A 212 -14.24 -16.87 1.11
CA UNK A 212 -14.46 -17.76 0.02
C UNK A 212 -14.83 -19.16 0.55
N UNK A 213 -14.24 -19.42 1.43
CA UNK A 213 -14.53 -20.67 2.07
C UNK A 213 -15.92 -20.67 2.65
N UNK A 214 -16.20 -19.65 3.15
CA UNK A 214 -17.51 -19.54 3.66
C UNK A 214 -18.56 -19.53 2.59
N UNK A 215 -18.26 -19.06 1.70
CA UNK A 215 -19.14 -18.99 0.56
C UNK A 215 -19.25 -20.37 -0.06
N UNK A 216 -18.29 -20.94 -0.16
CA UNK A 216 -18.32 -22.27 -0.69
C UNK A 216 -19.07 -23.22 0.22
N UNK A 217 -18.88 -23.02 1.30
CA UNK A 217 -19.59 -23.81 2.23
C UNK A 217 -21.05 -23.52 2.16
N UNK A 218 -21.30 -22.48 2.01
CA UNK A 218 -22.66 -22.11 1.87
C UNK A 218 -23.25 -22.61 0.59
N UNK A 219 -22.55 -22.63 -0.26
CA UNK A 219 -22.96 -23.09 -1.55
C UNK A 219 -23.14 -24.61 -1.52
N UNK A 220 -22.35 -25.11 -1.01
CA UNK A 220 -22.46 -26.52 -0.85
C UNK A 220 -23.64 -26.91 0.00
N UNK A 221 -23.77 -26.19 0.90
CA UNK A 221 -24.89 -26.43 1.70
C UNK A 221 -26.19 -26.17 0.96
N UNK A 222 -26.17 -25.39 0.28
CA UNK A 222 -27.32 -25.07 -0.54
C UNK A 222 -27.52 -26.14 -1.58
N UNK A 223 -26.55 -26.55 -2.04
CA UNK A 223 -26.63 -27.60 -3.03
C UNK A 223 -27.09 -28.89 -2.39
N UNK A 224 -26.65 -29.07 -1.42
CA UNK A 224 -27.08 -30.23 -0.69
C UNK A 224 -28.52 -30.11 -0.31
N UNK A 225 -28.81 -29.06 0.00
CA UNK A 225 -30.16 -28.85 0.31
C UNK A 225 -31.03 -28.93 -0.89
N UNK A 226 -30.60 -28.63 -1.77
CA UNK A 226 -31.32 -28.68 -3.03
C UNK A 226 -31.37 -30.09 -3.50
N UNK A 227 -30.47 -30.70 -3.36
CA UNK A 227 -30.48 -32.10 -3.72
C UNK A 227 -31.38 -32.89 -2.82
N UNK A 228 -31.33 -32.55 -1.72
CA UNK A 228 -32.22 -33.17 -0.81
C UNK A 228 -33.64 -32.82 -1.12
N UNK A 229 -33.82 -31.84 -1.43
CA UNK A 229 -35.11 -31.40 -1.81
C UNK A 229 -35.53 -32.07 -3.07
N UNK A 230 -34.72 -32.29 -3.80
CA UNK A 230 -35.02 -32.92 -5.07
C UNK A 230 -35.23 -34.41 -4.85
N UNK A 231 -34.59 -34.87 -4.11
CA UNK A 231 -34.80 -36.25 -3.78
C UNK A 231 -36.08 -36.44 -3.06
N UNK A 232 -36.32 -35.57 -2.33
CA UNK A 232 -37.56 -35.63 -1.68
C UNK A 232 -38.71 -35.40 -2.61
N UNK A 233 -38.54 -34.75 -3.35
CA UNK A 233 -39.52 -34.52 -4.38
C UNK A 233 -39.62 -35.73 -5.26
N UNK A 234 -38.71 -36.27 -5.51
CA UNK A 234 -38.72 -37.45 -6.32
C UNK A 234 -39.32 -38.61 -5.57
N UNK A 235 -39.05 -38.63 -4.50
CA UNK A 235 -39.67 -39.65 -3.68
C UNK A 235 -41.14 -39.39 -3.52
N UNK A 236 -41.35 -38.31 -3.42
CA UNK A 236 -42.76 -38.00 -3.35
C UNK A 236 -43.47 -38.24 -4.61
N UNK A 237 -42.89 -38.09 -5.46
CA UNK A 237 -43.44 -38.34 -6.78
C UNK A 237 -43.52 -39.82 -7.03
N UNK A 238 -42.71 -40.40 -6.68
CA UNK A 238 -42.78 -41.87 -6.79
C UNK A 238 -43.87 -42.45 -5.91
N UNK A 239 -43.91 -41.85 -4.91
CA UNK A 239 -44.97 -42.31 -4.07
C UNK A 239 -46.32 -42.00 -4.64
N UNK A 240 -46.38 -41.04 -5.08
CA UNK A 240 -47.59 -40.72 -5.72
C UNK A 240 -47.89 -41.59 -6.91
N UNK A 241 -47.02 -41.97 -7.47
CA UNK A 241 -47.17 -42.81 -8.59
C UNK A 241 -47.55 -44.21 -8.20
N UNK A 242 -47.13 -44.46 -7.22
CA UNK A 242 -47.47 -45.76 -6.76
C UNK A 242 -48.92 -45.89 -6.31
N GLU A 243 -49.48 -44.96 -5.69
CA GLU A 243 -50.89 -44.91 -5.22
C GLU A 243 -51.87 -44.91 -6.39
N SER A 244 -51.61 -44.24 -7.42
CA SER A 244 -52.51 -44.16 -8.60
C SER A 244 -52.55 -45.47 -9.41
N LEU A 245 -51.51 -46.28 -9.27
CA LEU A 245 -51.42 -47.58 -9.99
C LEU A 245 -52.05 -48.75 -9.21
N LEU A 246 -52.52 -48.48 -8.00
CA LEU A 246 -53.27 -49.48 -7.19
C LEU A 246 -54.71 -49.02 -6.98
N PRO A 247 -55.58 -49.07 -8.03
CA PRO A 247 -56.99 -48.77 -7.85
C PRO A 247 -57.73 -49.96 -7.20
N ASN A 248 -58.25 -49.70 -6.04
CA ASN A 248 -59.31 -50.46 -5.36
C ASN A 248 -59.25 -51.97 -5.47
N CYS A 249 -58.58 -52.58 -4.56
CA CYS A 249 -58.85 -54.00 -4.19
C CYS A 249 -59.74 -53.96 -2.93
N TYR A 250 -61.02 -53.79 -3.11
CA TYR A 250 -62.05 -54.10 -2.16
C TYR A 250 -63.25 -54.75 -2.94
#